data_e393d36dbf1a57869c64e32bb2363ee6
#
_entry.id   e393d36dbf1a57869c64e32bb2363ee6
#
_cell.length_a   1.000
_cell.length_b   1.000
_cell.length_c   1.000
_cell.angle_alpha   90.00
_cell.angle_beta   90.00
_cell.angle_gamma   90.00
#
_symmetry.space_group_name_H-M   'P 1'
#
loop_
_entity.id
_entity.type
_entity.pdbx_description
1 polymer ?
#
loop_
_entity_poly.entity_id
_entity_poly.type
_entity_poly.pdbx_seq_one_letter_code
_entity_poly.pdbx_strand_id
1 'polypeptide(L)'
;MVDRGTLPDKMFASRVDWNLLRTFVEIVRAGGVGAAARKLNKQQPSISAALRRLEDQVGVQLLYRSPSGVETTAAGKALMGLCEEMLEAARMVPHQIAQATKRVEGIVRIQLISAVLSSELDEAIASFHRRNPNIQIELRVSPWRDVLDALERGEVEIGIGYDSGARGGLVYEPLFVERQQLYCCRSHPRFGHRISRLGELKDEGFVLTGEDELEVVARLRRRYGLGSKMSGLAEDVNEAQRLIMLGVGIGFLPVLAAADAVARGRLWPLLHTELEPSYDIFLLARSEPSRDTATQLFLDEVIRRVRAQRRA
;
A
#
# COMPACT_ATOMS: atom_id res chain seq x y z
N MET A 1 -34.56 4.53 36.65
CA MET A 1 -33.59 4.62 35.54
C MET A 1 -32.22 4.38 36.18
N VAL A 2 -31.76 3.13 36.20
CA VAL A 2 -30.52 2.74 36.88
C VAL A 2 -29.36 3.12 35.98
N ASP A 3 -28.56 4.07 36.44
CA ASP A 3 -27.28 4.43 35.85
C ASP A 3 -26.38 3.19 35.86
N ARG A 4 -26.23 2.52 34.71
CA ARG A 4 -25.26 1.45 34.52
C ARG A 4 -23.90 2.11 34.27
N GLY A 5 -23.27 2.51 35.37
CA GLY A 5 -21.99 3.19 35.37
C GLY A 5 -20.94 2.46 34.56
N THR A 6 -20.35 3.18 33.62
CA THR A 6 -19.10 2.85 32.95
C THR A 6 -18.06 2.44 33.99
N LEU A 7 -17.45 1.29 33.83
CA LEU A 7 -16.38 0.82 34.71
C LEU A 7 -15.25 1.86 34.73
N PRO A 8 -14.68 2.23 35.88
CA PRO A 8 -13.52 3.11 35.94
C PRO A 8 -12.37 2.54 35.09
N ASP A 9 -11.66 3.37 34.34
CA ASP A 9 -10.62 3.00 33.33
C ASP A 9 -9.64 1.91 33.80
N LYS A 10 -9.18 1.98 35.05
CA LYS A 10 -8.27 0.97 35.65
C LYS A 10 -8.95 -0.41 35.87
N MET A 11 -10.24 -0.45 36.09
CA MET A 11 -10.97 -1.72 36.28
C MET A 11 -11.34 -2.37 34.95
N PHE A 12 -11.56 -1.61 33.89
CA PHE A 12 -11.84 -2.16 32.56
C PHE A 12 -10.66 -2.97 32.05
N ALA A 13 -9.45 -2.38 32.05
CA ALA A 13 -8.23 -3.04 31.55
C ALA A 13 -7.91 -4.37 32.28
N SER A 14 -8.24 -4.47 33.59
CA SER A 14 -7.99 -5.70 34.36
C SER A 14 -9.07 -6.76 34.23
N ARG A 15 -10.27 -6.43 33.75
CA ARG A 15 -11.43 -7.33 33.68
C ARG A 15 -11.86 -7.67 32.24
N VAL A 16 -11.42 -6.92 31.23
CA VAL A 16 -11.79 -7.19 29.85
C VAL A 16 -11.16 -8.50 29.38
N ASP A 17 -12.02 -9.37 28.82
CA ASP A 17 -11.54 -10.56 28.12
C ASP A 17 -11.10 -10.18 26.70
N TRP A 18 -9.79 -10.18 26.46
CA TRP A 18 -9.17 -9.86 25.19
C TRP A 18 -9.71 -10.69 24.01
N ASN A 19 -10.19 -11.89 24.27
CA ASN A 19 -10.81 -12.71 23.22
C ASN A 19 -12.16 -12.13 22.76
N LEU A 20 -12.87 -11.38 23.61
CA LEU A 20 -14.10 -10.69 23.21
C LEU A 20 -13.78 -9.55 22.23
N LEU A 21 -12.73 -8.76 22.48
CA LEU A 21 -12.28 -7.71 21.60
C LEU A 21 -11.86 -8.27 20.24
N ARG A 22 -11.06 -9.34 20.23
CA ARG A 22 -10.68 -10.04 19.00
C ARG A 22 -11.91 -10.57 18.24
N THR A 23 -12.87 -11.15 18.93
CA THR A 23 -14.10 -11.67 18.33
C THR A 23 -14.92 -10.54 17.70
N PHE A 24 -15.02 -9.38 18.36
CA PHE A 24 -15.68 -8.20 17.82
C PHE A 24 -15.04 -7.73 16.51
N VAL A 25 -13.71 -7.59 16.48
CA VAL A 25 -12.96 -7.23 15.25
C VAL A 25 -13.26 -8.20 14.11
N GLU A 26 -13.27 -9.52 14.41
CA GLU A 26 -13.55 -10.52 13.37
C GLU A 26 -15.01 -10.47 12.88
N ILE A 27 -15.98 -10.13 13.72
CA ILE A 27 -17.38 -9.92 13.31
C ILE A 27 -17.48 -8.74 12.33
N VAL A 28 -16.82 -7.61 12.64
CA VAL A 28 -16.84 -6.42 11.79
C VAL A 28 -16.17 -6.71 10.45
N ARG A 29 -14.97 -7.29 10.46
CA ARG A 29 -14.20 -7.61 9.24
C ARG A 29 -14.88 -8.63 8.35
N ALA A 30 -15.57 -9.61 8.94
CA ALA A 30 -16.30 -10.63 8.19
C ALA A 30 -17.69 -10.17 7.72
N GLY A 31 -18.13 -8.96 8.10
CA GLY A 31 -19.45 -8.43 7.75
C GLY A 31 -20.62 -9.12 8.48
N GLY A 32 -20.36 -9.96 9.50
CA GLY A 32 -21.43 -10.61 10.27
C GLY A 32 -20.99 -11.75 11.15
N VAL A 33 -21.86 -12.06 12.13
CA VAL A 33 -21.62 -13.09 13.14
C VAL A 33 -21.43 -14.49 12.55
N GLY A 34 -22.22 -14.85 11.54
CA GLY A 34 -22.14 -16.17 10.88
C GLY A 34 -20.84 -16.32 10.08
N ALA A 35 -20.40 -15.26 9.37
CA ALA A 35 -19.15 -15.27 8.63
C ALA A 35 -17.95 -15.33 9.59
N ALA A 36 -17.98 -14.57 10.69
CA ALA A 36 -16.95 -14.61 11.72
C ALA A 36 -16.87 -15.99 12.39
N ALA A 37 -18.01 -16.65 12.64
CA ALA A 37 -18.06 -17.99 13.21
C ALA A 37 -17.34 -19.01 12.31
N ARG A 38 -17.57 -18.98 11.01
CA ARG A 38 -16.84 -19.82 10.04
C ARG A 38 -15.34 -19.54 10.06
N LYS A 39 -14.95 -18.24 9.99
CA LYS A 39 -13.55 -17.83 9.97
C LYS A 39 -12.78 -18.23 11.24
N LEU A 40 -13.44 -18.15 12.39
CA LEU A 40 -12.86 -18.51 13.70
C LEU A 40 -13.01 -20.01 14.04
N ASN A 41 -13.61 -20.79 13.17
CA ASN A 41 -13.93 -22.20 13.40
C ASN A 41 -14.71 -22.43 14.73
N LYS A 42 -15.73 -21.57 14.97
CA LYS A 42 -16.59 -21.60 16.17
C LYS A 42 -18.06 -21.66 15.78
N GLN A 43 -18.90 -22.06 16.74
CA GLN A 43 -20.35 -22.06 16.59
C GLN A 43 -20.89 -20.61 16.62
N GLN A 44 -21.85 -20.28 15.75
CA GLN A 44 -22.47 -18.94 15.71
C GLN A 44 -23.07 -18.47 17.06
N PRO A 45 -23.75 -19.32 17.87
CA PRO A 45 -24.20 -18.93 19.20
C PRO A 45 -23.08 -18.46 20.10
N SER A 46 -21.90 -19.09 20.04
CA SER A 46 -20.74 -18.72 20.83
C SER A 46 -20.21 -17.32 20.47
N ILE A 47 -20.15 -17.00 19.18
CA ILE A 47 -19.76 -15.66 18.70
C ILE A 47 -20.79 -14.60 19.09
N SER A 48 -22.10 -14.92 18.99
CA SER A 48 -23.17 -14.02 19.43
C SER A 48 -23.11 -13.77 20.95
N ALA A 49 -22.84 -14.79 21.74
CA ALA A 49 -22.69 -14.65 23.19
C ALA A 49 -21.44 -13.81 23.56
N ALA A 50 -20.33 -14.00 22.84
CA ALA A 50 -19.14 -13.19 23.03
C ALA A 50 -19.39 -11.71 22.76
N LEU A 51 -20.09 -11.37 21.66
CA LEU A 51 -20.47 -10.01 21.35
C LEU A 51 -21.33 -9.40 22.45
N ARG A 52 -22.40 -10.10 22.90
CA ARG A 52 -23.26 -9.62 23.99
C ARG A 52 -22.48 -9.36 25.28
N ARG A 53 -21.62 -10.29 25.67
CA ARG A 53 -20.76 -10.12 26.86
C ARG A 53 -19.86 -8.88 26.76
N LEU A 54 -19.33 -8.58 25.56
CA LEU A 54 -18.55 -7.36 25.34
C LEU A 54 -19.43 -6.12 25.49
N GLU A 55 -20.61 -6.09 24.84
CA GLU A 55 -21.56 -4.98 24.92
C GLU A 55 -22.04 -4.76 26.36
N ASP A 56 -22.26 -5.83 27.13
CA ASP A 56 -22.59 -5.75 28.56
C ASP A 56 -21.43 -5.16 29.37
N GLN A 57 -20.19 -5.49 29.07
CA GLN A 57 -19.00 -4.95 29.76
C GLN A 57 -18.77 -3.46 29.46
N VAL A 58 -18.98 -3.03 28.23
CA VAL A 58 -18.81 -1.62 27.83
C VAL A 58 -20.08 -0.79 28.08
N GLY A 59 -21.20 -1.43 28.40
CA GLY A 59 -22.48 -0.79 28.71
C GLY A 59 -23.22 -0.18 27.54
N VAL A 60 -22.76 -0.38 26.32
CA VAL A 60 -23.36 0.18 25.09
C VAL A 60 -23.35 -0.83 23.95
N GLN A 61 -24.31 -0.69 23.05
CA GLN A 61 -24.36 -1.49 21.82
C GLN A 61 -23.28 -1.06 20.85
N LEU A 62 -22.54 -2.03 20.31
CA LEU A 62 -21.42 -1.80 19.39
C LEU A 62 -21.79 -2.05 17.93
N LEU A 63 -22.76 -2.93 17.67
CA LEU A 63 -23.19 -3.31 16.34
C LEU A 63 -24.70 -3.23 16.18
N TYR A 64 -25.17 -2.71 15.06
CA TYR A 64 -26.54 -2.85 14.58
C TYR A 64 -26.66 -4.08 13.69
N ARG A 65 -27.79 -4.78 13.77
CA ARG A 65 -28.15 -5.82 12.82
C ARG A 65 -28.87 -5.17 11.66
N SER A 66 -28.42 -5.43 10.43
CA SER A 66 -29.08 -5.00 9.20
C SER A 66 -29.38 -6.21 8.32
N PRO A 67 -30.30 -6.12 7.35
CA PRO A 67 -30.56 -7.18 6.39
C PRO A 67 -29.33 -7.55 5.55
N SER A 68 -28.38 -6.63 5.41
CA SER A 68 -27.11 -6.80 4.69
C SER A 68 -25.96 -7.33 5.57
N GLY A 69 -26.19 -7.54 6.88
CA GLY A 69 -25.16 -8.01 7.81
C GLY A 69 -25.12 -7.24 9.12
N VAL A 70 -23.95 -6.73 9.50
CA VAL A 70 -23.75 -5.91 10.70
C VAL A 70 -23.15 -4.55 10.33
N GLU A 71 -23.61 -3.51 11.03
CA GLU A 71 -23.08 -2.15 10.92
C GLU A 71 -22.57 -1.70 12.28
N THR A 72 -21.45 -0.98 12.30
CA THR A 72 -20.87 -0.46 13.55
C THR A 72 -21.61 0.79 14.03
N THR A 73 -21.92 0.85 15.33
CA THR A 73 -22.35 2.09 16.00
C THR A 73 -21.18 3.10 16.09
N ALA A 74 -21.43 4.34 16.53
CA ALA A 74 -20.36 5.29 16.83
C ALA A 74 -19.38 4.72 17.90
N ALA A 75 -19.90 4.10 18.95
CA ALA A 75 -19.09 3.40 19.96
C ALA A 75 -18.33 2.19 19.37
N GLY A 76 -18.97 1.44 18.47
CA GLY A 76 -18.34 0.34 17.75
C GLY A 76 -17.18 0.79 16.87
N LYS A 77 -17.32 1.92 16.15
CA LYS A 77 -16.22 2.50 15.36
C LYS A 77 -15.04 2.93 16.23
N ALA A 78 -15.31 3.61 17.34
CA ALA A 78 -14.27 4.01 18.29
C ALA A 78 -13.53 2.79 18.88
N LEU A 79 -14.29 1.76 19.32
CA LEU A 79 -13.70 0.53 19.83
C LEU A 79 -12.91 -0.22 18.76
N MET A 80 -13.38 -0.25 17.51
CA MET A 80 -12.67 -0.90 16.41
C MET A 80 -11.27 -0.32 16.21
N GLY A 81 -11.12 1.03 16.21
CA GLY A 81 -9.84 1.68 16.13
C GLY A 81 -8.88 1.27 17.24
N LEU A 82 -9.35 1.30 18.50
CA LEU A 82 -8.55 0.85 19.64
C LEU A 82 -8.17 -0.64 19.56
N CYS A 83 -9.11 -1.50 19.17
CA CYS A 83 -8.83 -2.93 19.01
C CYS A 83 -7.79 -3.20 17.92
N GLU A 84 -7.80 -2.45 16.84
CA GLU A 84 -6.79 -2.57 15.78
C GLU A 84 -5.40 -2.17 16.29
N GLU A 85 -5.28 -1.09 17.06
CA GLU A 85 -4.02 -0.68 17.69
C GLU A 85 -3.50 -1.75 18.68
N MET A 86 -4.38 -2.31 19.48
CA MET A 86 -4.04 -3.37 20.44
C MET A 86 -3.59 -4.66 19.75
N LEU A 87 -4.29 -5.09 18.70
CA LEU A 87 -3.90 -6.26 17.90
C LEU A 87 -2.55 -6.05 17.24
N GLU A 88 -2.29 -4.84 16.76
CA GLU A 88 -1.01 -4.47 16.16
C GLU A 88 0.12 -4.50 17.20
N ALA A 89 -0.11 -3.95 18.40
CA ALA A 89 0.84 -4.04 19.51
C ALA A 89 1.13 -5.50 19.90
N ALA A 90 0.10 -6.35 19.93
CA ALA A 90 0.26 -7.77 20.24
C ALA A 90 1.08 -8.52 19.17
N ARG A 91 0.95 -8.17 17.89
CA ARG A 91 1.80 -8.70 16.81
C ARG A 91 3.27 -8.35 16.99
N MET A 92 3.57 -7.20 17.61
CA MET A 92 4.93 -6.76 17.87
C MET A 92 5.62 -7.52 19.02
N VAL A 93 4.88 -8.25 19.87
CA VAL A 93 5.45 -8.97 21.02
C VAL A 93 6.53 -9.99 20.62
N PRO A 94 6.31 -10.90 19.63
CA PRO A 94 7.37 -11.81 19.19
C PRO A 94 8.60 -11.05 18.67
N HIS A 95 8.37 -9.93 17.98
CA HIS A 95 9.41 -9.07 17.48
C HIS A 95 10.29 -8.47 18.59
N GLN A 96 9.66 -7.86 19.61
CA GLN A 96 10.39 -7.28 20.73
C GLN A 96 11.19 -8.34 21.51
N ILE A 97 10.62 -9.53 21.67
CA ILE A 97 11.31 -10.66 22.30
C ILE A 97 12.50 -11.10 21.44
N ALA A 98 12.33 -11.24 20.13
CA ALA A 98 13.40 -11.61 19.22
C ALA A 98 14.52 -10.56 19.19
N GLN A 99 14.21 -9.27 19.19
CA GLN A 99 15.18 -8.19 19.32
C GLN A 99 15.94 -8.23 20.65
N ALA A 100 15.24 -8.45 21.75
CA ALA A 100 15.86 -8.53 23.08
C ALA A 100 16.87 -9.72 23.17
N THR A 101 16.64 -10.78 22.40
CA THR A 101 17.51 -11.96 22.35
C THR A 101 18.62 -11.87 21.30
N LYS A 102 18.70 -10.75 20.50
CA LYS A 102 19.71 -10.52 19.44
C LYS A 102 19.86 -11.69 18.43
N ARG A 103 18.78 -12.42 18.15
CA ARG A 103 18.84 -13.69 17.39
C ARG A 103 18.12 -13.67 16.04
N VAL A 104 17.64 -12.51 15.58
CA VAL A 104 16.98 -12.48 14.27
C VAL A 104 18.02 -12.18 13.19
N GLU A 105 18.27 -13.18 12.38
CA GLU A 105 19.08 -13.11 11.17
C GLU A 105 18.18 -13.52 10.00
N GLY A 106 18.55 -13.15 8.79
CA GLY A 106 17.79 -13.54 7.60
C GLY A 106 17.93 -12.54 6.46
N ILE A 107 17.14 -12.74 5.42
CA ILE A 107 17.14 -11.90 4.22
C ILE A 107 15.71 -11.51 3.90
N VAL A 108 15.44 -10.21 3.87
CA VAL A 108 14.17 -9.67 3.36
C VAL A 108 14.34 -9.39 1.88
N ARG A 109 13.61 -10.13 1.05
CA ARG A 109 13.63 -9.97 -0.42
C ARG A 109 12.40 -9.20 -0.87
N ILE A 110 12.66 -8.07 -1.51
CA ILE A 110 11.62 -7.17 -2.03
C ILE A 110 11.82 -7.08 -3.54
N GLN A 111 10.80 -7.42 -4.30
CA GLN A 111 10.79 -7.21 -5.74
C GLN A 111 9.84 -6.06 -6.08
N LEU A 112 10.30 -5.10 -6.88
CA LEU A 112 9.54 -3.87 -7.12
C LEU A 112 9.70 -3.40 -8.57
N ILE A 113 8.74 -2.59 -9.02
CA ILE A 113 8.84 -1.89 -10.31
C ILE A 113 9.93 -0.80 -10.24
N SER A 114 10.35 -0.31 -11.40
CA SER A 114 11.35 0.78 -11.46
C SER A 114 10.82 2.09 -10.88
N ALA A 115 11.74 2.89 -10.32
CA ALA A 115 11.49 4.25 -9.82
C ALA A 115 10.41 4.39 -8.74
N VAL A 116 10.24 3.39 -7.87
CA VAL A 116 9.44 3.53 -6.65
C VAL A 116 10.17 4.46 -5.69
N LEU A 117 9.68 5.68 -5.54
CA LEU A 117 10.24 6.70 -4.64
C LEU A 117 9.20 7.09 -3.59
N SER A 118 9.48 6.75 -2.33
CA SER A 118 8.60 7.05 -1.20
C SER A 118 9.45 7.29 0.05
N SER A 119 9.34 8.49 0.61
CA SER A 119 10.00 8.86 1.87
C SER A 119 9.60 7.91 3.00
N GLU A 120 8.35 7.46 3.00
CA GLU A 120 7.77 6.56 4.00
C GLU A 120 8.40 5.17 3.93
N LEU A 121 8.55 4.63 2.71
CA LEU A 121 9.20 3.35 2.49
C LEU A 121 10.69 3.42 2.83
N ASP A 122 11.37 4.47 2.41
CA ASP A 122 12.79 4.70 2.68
C ASP A 122 13.06 4.81 4.18
N GLU A 123 12.24 5.56 4.92
CA GLU A 123 12.33 5.65 6.37
C GLU A 123 12.00 4.31 7.05
N ALA A 124 11.03 3.56 6.55
CA ALA A 124 10.71 2.23 7.08
C ALA A 124 11.90 1.28 6.91
N ILE A 125 12.50 1.23 5.72
CA ILE A 125 13.70 0.43 5.43
C ILE A 125 14.86 0.86 6.34
N ALA A 126 15.17 2.15 6.41
CA ALA A 126 16.25 2.68 7.21
C ALA A 126 16.07 2.41 8.71
N SER A 127 14.86 2.61 9.22
CA SER A 127 14.52 2.35 10.62
C SER A 127 14.55 0.87 10.96
N PHE A 128 14.06 0.02 10.06
CA PHE A 128 14.09 -1.42 10.22
C PHE A 128 15.53 -1.94 10.30
N HIS A 129 16.40 -1.53 9.37
CA HIS A 129 17.79 -1.95 9.35
C HIS A 129 18.58 -1.49 10.59
N ARG A 130 18.36 -0.24 11.05
CA ARG A 130 19.00 0.22 12.30
C ARG A 130 18.64 -0.64 13.51
N ARG A 131 17.42 -1.18 13.57
CA ARG A 131 16.99 -2.04 14.68
C ARG A 131 17.35 -3.50 14.49
N ASN A 132 17.56 -3.93 13.26
CA ASN A 132 17.86 -5.32 12.90
C ASN A 132 19.09 -5.37 11.98
N PRO A 133 20.30 -5.00 12.47
CA PRO A 133 21.48 -4.88 11.61
C PRO A 133 21.97 -6.21 11.03
N ASN A 134 21.53 -7.34 11.59
CA ASN A 134 21.87 -8.68 11.11
C ASN A 134 20.92 -9.20 10.02
N ILE A 135 19.89 -8.42 9.68
CA ILE A 135 18.99 -8.76 8.58
C ILE A 135 19.46 -8.06 7.31
N GLN A 136 19.72 -8.84 6.28
CA GLN A 136 20.03 -8.33 4.95
C GLN A 136 18.74 -7.92 4.24
N ILE A 137 18.78 -6.81 3.49
CA ILE A 137 17.67 -6.35 2.64
C ILE A 137 18.14 -6.44 1.19
N GLU A 138 17.41 -7.20 0.38
CA GLU A 138 17.65 -7.34 -1.05
C GLU A 138 16.50 -6.66 -1.82
N LEU A 139 16.84 -5.67 -2.67
CA LEU A 139 15.91 -5.01 -3.58
C LEU A 139 16.18 -5.51 -5.00
N ARG A 140 15.15 -5.99 -5.69
CA ARG A 140 15.23 -6.39 -7.10
C ARG A 140 14.20 -5.63 -7.90
N VAL A 141 14.67 -4.88 -8.90
CA VAL A 141 13.79 -4.19 -9.86
C VAL A 141 13.44 -5.15 -11.00
N SER A 142 12.14 -5.23 -11.33
CA SER A 142 11.63 -6.10 -12.40
C SER A 142 10.36 -5.50 -13.00
N PRO A 143 9.96 -5.89 -14.23
CA PRO A 143 8.65 -5.58 -14.76
C PRO A 143 7.52 -6.05 -13.84
N TRP A 144 6.40 -5.33 -13.82
CA TRP A 144 5.30 -5.60 -12.90
C TRP A 144 4.76 -7.04 -12.98
N ARG A 145 4.68 -7.60 -14.19
CA ARG A 145 4.26 -8.99 -14.39
C ARG A 145 5.17 -9.98 -13.65
N ASP A 146 6.49 -9.78 -13.73
CA ASP A 146 7.47 -10.64 -13.09
C ASP A 146 7.40 -10.53 -11.56
N VAL A 147 7.09 -9.33 -11.02
CA VAL A 147 6.84 -9.14 -9.58
C VAL A 147 5.65 -9.98 -9.12
N LEU A 148 4.53 -9.92 -9.85
CA LEU A 148 3.34 -10.70 -9.54
C LEU A 148 3.57 -12.20 -9.64
N ASP A 149 4.23 -12.64 -10.71
CA ASP A 149 4.53 -14.06 -10.93
C ASP A 149 5.48 -14.62 -9.86
N ALA A 150 6.48 -13.84 -9.43
CA ALA A 150 7.38 -14.23 -8.36
C ALA A 150 6.66 -14.35 -7.00
N LEU A 151 5.72 -13.44 -6.70
CA LEU A 151 4.87 -13.52 -5.50
C LEU A 151 3.98 -14.77 -5.53
N GLU A 152 3.32 -15.05 -6.65
CA GLU A 152 2.44 -16.22 -6.80
C GLU A 152 3.22 -17.54 -6.64
N ARG A 153 4.41 -17.61 -7.23
CA ARG A 153 5.30 -18.80 -7.08
C ARG A 153 5.97 -18.89 -5.71
N GLY A 154 5.87 -17.84 -4.87
CA GLY A 154 6.53 -17.79 -3.56
C GLY A 154 8.05 -17.68 -3.66
N GLU A 155 8.57 -17.13 -4.75
CA GLU A 155 10.00 -16.85 -4.95
C GLU A 155 10.42 -15.60 -4.15
N VAL A 156 9.47 -14.68 -3.96
CA VAL A 156 9.60 -13.53 -3.07
C VAL A 156 8.34 -13.41 -2.20
N GLU A 157 8.49 -12.82 -1.02
CA GLU A 157 7.39 -12.60 -0.09
C GLU A 157 6.80 -11.20 -0.19
N ILE A 158 7.56 -10.23 -0.73
CA ILE A 158 7.16 -8.83 -0.80
C ILE A 158 7.31 -8.33 -2.22
N GLY A 159 6.23 -7.74 -2.73
CA GLY A 159 6.20 -7.02 -3.99
C GLY A 159 5.79 -5.56 -3.79
N ILE A 160 6.30 -4.64 -4.64
CA ILE A 160 5.86 -3.25 -4.65
C ILE A 160 5.60 -2.83 -6.08
N GLY A 161 4.39 -2.33 -6.33
CA GLY A 161 3.98 -1.86 -7.64
C GLY A 161 2.53 -1.41 -7.67
N TYR A 162 2.00 -1.26 -8.88
CA TYR A 162 0.63 -0.80 -9.09
C TYR A 162 -0.35 -1.98 -9.20
N ASP A 163 -1.64 -1.72 -8.92
CA ASP A 163 -2.68 -2.74 -9.09
C ASP A 163 -3.29 -2.67 -10.49
N SER A 164 -3.39 -3.82 -11.12
CA SER A 164 -4.14 -4.03 -12.38
C SER A 164 -5.39 -4.89 -12.17
N GLY A 165 -5.71 -5.24 -10.94
CA GLY A 165 -6.83 -6.10 -10.54
C GLY A 165 -6.42 -7.06 -9.43
N ALA A 166 -7.18 -7.08 -8.34
CA ALA A 166 -6.88 -7.89 -7.16
C ALA A 166 -6.75 -9.38 -7.51
N ARG A 167 -5.60 -9.97 -7.23
CA ARG A 167 -5.34 -11.41 -7.39
C ARG A 167 -5.62 -12.14 -6.08
N GLY A 168 -6.28 -13.29 -6.17
CA GLY A 168 -6.53 -14.14 -5.00
C GLY A 168 -5.22 -14.61 -4.37
N GLY A 169 -5.18 -14.70 -3.03
CA GLY A 169 -4.00 -15.15 -2.30
C GLY A 169 -2.96 -14.07 -2.00
N LEU A 170 -3.16 -12.82 -2.46
CA LEU A 170 -2.34 -11.66 -2.12
C LEU A 170 -3.11 -10.64 -1.26
N VAL A 171 -2.39 -9.98 -0.37
CA VAL A 171 -2.85 -8.82 0.40
C VAL A 171 -2.23 -7.57 -0.21
N TYR A 172 -3.06 -6.57 -0.43
CA TYR A 172 -2.66 -5.28 -1.00
C TYR A 172 -2.75 -4.21 0.10
N GLU A 173 -1.61 -3.68 0.50
CA GLU A 173 -1.54 -2.53 1.41
C GLU A 173 -1.15 -1.30 0.60
N PRO A 174 -2.04 -0.30 0.44
CA PRO A 174 -1.71 0.88 -0.34
C PRO A 174 -0.58 1.67 0.33
N LEU A 175 0.47 2.03 -0.42
CA LEU A 175 1.61 2.82 0.05
C LEU A 175 1.39 4.31 -0.18
N PHE A 176 1.31 4.72 -1.43
CA PHE A 176 1.13 6.13 -1.82
C PHE A 176 0.46 6.24 -3.19
N VAL A 177 0.04 7.46 -3.53
CA VAL A 177 -0.46 7.79 -4.87
C VAL A 177 0.68 8.36 -5.69
N GLU A 178 0.99 7.75 -6.83
CA GLU A 178 1.98 8.24 -7.77
C GLU A 178 1.30 9.03 -8.89
N ARG A 179 1.87 10.16 -9.26
CA ARG A 179 1.41 10.99 -10.38
C ARG A 179 2.38 10.90 -11.54
N GLN A 180 1.84 10.82 -12.74
CA GLN A 180 2.60 10.82 -14.00
C GLN A 180 2.48 12.17 -14.67
N GLN A 181 3.56 12.65 -15.19
CA GLN A 181 3.61 13.89 -15.97
C GLN A 181 4.30 13.61 -17.31
N LEU A 182 3.89 14.31 -18.35
CA LEU A 182 4.51 14.24 -19.67
C LEU A 182 5.65 15.26 -19.77
N TYR A 183 6.83 14.80 -20.14
CA TYR A 183 8.03 15.64 -20.17
C TYR A 183 8.64 15.76 -21.56
N CYS A 184 9.27 16.91 -21.79
CA CYS A 184 10.17 17.14 -22.92
C CYS A 184 11.55 17.60 -22.43
N CYS A 185 12.56 17.48 -23.29
CA CYS A 185 13.91 17.96 -23.01
C CYS A 185 14.07 19.48 -23.26
N ARG A 186 15.22 20.02 -22.83
CA ARG A 186 15.54 21.46 -22.97
C ARG A 186 15.56 21.96 -24.43
N SER A 187 15.94 21.13 -25.40
CA SER A 187 15.99 21.50 -26.81
C SER A 187 14.66 21.38 -27.55
N HIS A 188 13.62 20.87 -26.87
CA HIS A 188 12.31 20.68 -27.49
C HIS A 188 11.61 22.03 -27.72
N PRO A 189 10.91 22.25 -28.85
CA PRO A 189 10.24 23.53 -29.16
C PRO A 189 9.20 23.97 -28.13
N ARG A 190 8.64 23.04 -27.39
CA ARG A 190 7.65 23.31 -26.32
C ARG A 190 8.29 23.48 -24.91
N PHE A 191 9.61 23.48 -24.80
CA PHE A 191 10.24 23.71 -23.51
C PHE A 191 9.88 25.10 -22.98
N GLY A 192 9.47 25.18 -21.71
CA GLY A 192 9.00 26.41 -21.09
C GLY A 192 7.49 26.66 -21.24
N HIS A 193 6.78 25.84 -22.01
CA HIS A 193 5.35 26.01 -22.27
C HIS A 193 4.55 24.77 -21.87
N ARG A 194 3.46 24.98 -21.13
CA ARG A 194 2.48 23.91 -20.88
C ARG A 194 1.47 23.85 -22.00
N ILE A 195 0.94 22.67 -22.27
CA ILE A 195 -0.08 22.46 -23.30
C ILE A 195 -1.49 22.56 -22.69
N SER A 196 -2.42 23.08 -23.47
CA SER A 196 -3.84 23.15 -23.08
C SER A 196 -4.64 21.92 -23.56
N ARG A 197 -4.19 21.26 -24.63
CA ARG A 197 -4.88 20.12 -25.23
C ARG A 197 -3.90 19.03 -25.61
N LEU A 198 -4.08 17.83 -25.06
CA LEU A 198 -3.24 16.66 -25.34
C LEU A 198 -3.11 16.31 -26.83
N GLY A 199 -4.18 16.51 -27.62
CA GLY A 199 -4.17 16.25 -29.07
C GLY A 199 -3.17 17.09 -29.88
N GLU A 200 -2.62 18.17 -29.30
CA GLU A 200 -1.55 18.97 -29.95
C GLU A 200 -0.22 18.21 -30.07
N LEU A 201 -0.08 17.12 -29.35
CA LEU A 201 1.13 16.30 -29.28
C LEU A 201 1.05 15.00 -30.11
N LYS A 202 -0.01 14.82 -30.92
CA LYS A 202 -0.26 13.58 -31.67
C LYS A 202 0.86 13.22 -32.64
N ASP A 203 1.54 14.23 -33.21
CA ASP A 203 2.61 14.07 -34.20
C ASP A 203 4.03 14.06 -33.59
N GLU A 204 4.13 14.24 -32.27
CA GLU A 204 5.40 14.18 -31.54
C GLU A 204 5.94 12.75 -31.45
N GLY A 205 7.25 12.64 -31.43
CA GLY A 205 7.91 11.36 -31.16
C GLY A 205 7.81 11.01 -29.66
N PHE A 206 7.41 9.79 -29.35
CA PHE A 206 7.27 9.32 -27.97
C PHE A 206 8.36 8.32 -27.58
N VAL A 207 8.80 8.45 -26.33
CA VAL A 207 9.56 7.44 -25.60
C VAL A 207 8.58 6.68 -24.70
N LEU A 208 8.53 5.36 -24.84
CA LEU A 208 7.66 4.46 -24.10
C LEU A 208 8.46 3.63 -23.09
N THR A 209 7.82 3.22 -22.01
CA THR A 209 8.42 2.37 -20.94
C THR A 209 8.14 0.87 -21.12
N GLY A 210 7.88 0.42 -22.34
CA GLY A 210 7.73 -0.99 -22.65
C GLY A 210 6.58 -1.68 -21.87
N GLU A 211 6.88 -2.81 -21.26
CA GLU A 211 5.90 -3.59 -20.49
C GLU A 211 5.48 -2.90 -19.17
N ASP A 212 6.26 -1.93 -18.70
CA ASP A 212 5.94 -1.13 -17.50
C ASP A 212 5.06 0.09 -17.81
N GLU A 213 4.55 0.23 -19.05
CA GLU A 213 3.61 1.30 -19.33
C GLU A 213 2.30 1.08 -18.58
N LEU A 214 2.00 2.00 -17.69
CA LEU A 214 0.78 1.98 -16.89
C LEU A 214 -0.47 2.04 -17.75
N GLU A 215 -1.46 1.20 -17.45
CA GLU A 215 -2.71 1.16 -18.22
C GLU A 215 -3.44 2.52 -18.24
N VAL A 216 -3.33 3.31 -17.17
CA VAL A 216 -3.90 4.67 -17.14
C VAL A 216 -3.23 5.59 -18.15
N VAL A 217 -1.91 5.48 -18.33
CA VAL A 217 -1.12 6.23 -19.30
C VAL A 217 -1.41 5.72 -20.72
N ALA A 218 -1.41 4.40 -20.92
CA ALA A 218 -1.72 3.77 -22.20
C ALA A 218 -3.11 4.14 -22.70
N ARG A 219 -4.13 4.14 -21.82
CA ARG A 219 -5.50 4.59 -22.15
C ARG A 219 -5.54 6.05 -22.53
N LEU A 220 -4.82 6.92 -21.80
CA LEU A 220 -4.73 8.34 -22.09
C LEU A 220 -4.10 8.56 -23.47
N ARG A 221 -2.99 7.90 -23.76
CA ARG A 221 -2.31 7.96 -25.05
C ARG A 221 -3.24 7.53 -26.19
N ARG A 222 -3.87 6.35 -26.08
CA ARG A 222 -4.82 5.85 -27.09
C ARG A 222 -5.97 6.83 -27.34
N ARG A 223 -6.54 7.40 -26.26
CA ARG A 223 -7.67 8.35 -26.37
C ARG A 223 -7.32 9.60 -27.19
N TYR A 224 -6.09 10.09 -27.09
CA TYR A 224 -5.65 11.33 -27.75
C TYR A 224 -4.72 11.10 -28.95
N GLY A 225 -4.54 9.85 -29.37
CA GLY A 225 -3.68 9.49 -30.51
C GLY A 225 -2.19 9.75 -30.26
N LEU A 226 -1.75 9.76 -28.99
CA LEU A 226 -0.36 10.02 -28.63
C LEU A 226 0.50 8.77 -28.80
N GLY A 227 1.75 8.95 -29.24
CA GLY A 227 2.70 7.85 -29.38
C GLY A 227 2.47 6.98 -30.60
N SER A 228 1.69 7.43 -31.59
CA SER A 228 1.63 6.80 -32.93
C SER A 228 3.02 6.78 -33.60
N LYS A 229 3.83 7.78 -33.31
CA LYS A 229 5.25 7.85 -33.66
C LYS A 229 6.09 7.49 -32.44
N MET A 230 6.44 6.22 -32.30
CA MET A 230 7.39 5.76 -31.30
C MET A 230 8.81 6.11 -31.74
N SER A 231 9.52 6.94 -30.97
CA SER A 231 10.90 7.35 -31.23
C SER A 231 11.91 6.62 -30.35
N GLY A 232 11.47 6.10 -29.22
CA GLY A 232 12.29 5.37 -28.27
C GLY A 232 11.48 4.38 -27.45
N LEU A 233 12.14 3.33 -26.99
CA LEU A 233 11.61 2.34 -26.06
C LEU A 233 12.66 2.09 -25.00
N ALA A 234 12.26 2.06 -23.75
CA ALA A 234 13.10 1.70 -22.62
C ALA A 234 12.35 0.69 -21.73
N GLU A 235 13.09 -0.20 -21.07
CA GLU A 235 12.49 -1.21 -20.18
C GLU A 235 12.28 -0.69 -18.76
N ASP A 236 12.89 0.46 -18.41
CA ASP A 236 12.72 1.10 -17.12
C ASP A 236 12.59 2.62 -17.22
N VAL A 237 12.10 3.22 -16.12
CA VAL A 237 11.83 4.67 -16.04
C VAL A 237 13.11 5.50 -16.14
N ASN A 238 14.27 5.02 -15.63
CA ASN A 238 15.52 5.80 -15.65
C ASN A 238 16.05 5.92 -17.07
N GLU A 239 16.03 4.82 -17.84
CA GLU A 239 16.44 4.83 -19.24
C GLU A 239 15.42 5.58 -20.11
N ALA A 240 14.13 5.51 -19.83
CA ALA A 240 13.13 6.35 -20.49
C ALA A 240 13.42 7.84 -20.24
N GLN A 241 13.67 8.23 -18.99
CA GLN A 241 14.07 9.60 -18.64
C GLN A 241 15.34 10.04 -19.37
N ARG A 242 16.33 9.16 -19.49
CA ARG A 242 17.56 9.42 -20.21
C ARG A 242 17.30 9.70 -21.69
N LEU A 243 16.50 8.86 -22.36
CA LEU A 243 16.12 9.07 -23.77
C LEU A 243 15.38 10.39 -23.97
N ILE A 244 14.45 10.73 -23.09
CA ILE A 244 13.73 12.02 -23.13
C ILE A 244 14.71 13.19 -22.96
N MET A 245 15.62 13.13 -22.00
CA MET A 245 16.62 14.20 -21.79
C MET A 245 17.57 14.35 -22.98
N LEU A 246 17.85 13.29 -23.73
CA LEU A 246 18.66 13.31 -24.96
C LEU A 246 17.89 13.85 -26.17
N GLY A 247 16.58 14.12 -26.04
CA GLY A 247 15.76 14.67 -27.11
C GLY A 247 15.27 13.62 -28.14
N VAL A 248 15.27 12.34 -27.77
CA VAL A 248 14.74 11.26 -28.61
C VAL A 248 13.23 11.42 -28.82
N GLY A 249 12.53 11.90 -27.82
CA GLY A 249 11.09 12.16 -27.86
C GLY A 249 10.57 12.74 -26.54
N ILE A 250 9.26 12.89 -26.46
CA ILE A 250 8.56 13.20 -25.20
C ILE A 250 8.08 11.90 -24.56
N GLY A 251 7.83 11.89 -23.23
CA GLY A 251 7.36 10.68 -22.56
C GLY A 251 6.81 10.95 -21.17
N PHE A 252 6.01 10.00 -20.69
CA PHE A 252 5.48 10.03 -19.34
C PHE A 252 6.53 9.48 -18.35
N LEU A 253 6.69 10.21 -17.24
CA LEU A 253 7.55 9.80 -16.11
C LEU A 253 6.85 10.11 -14.79
N PRO A 254 7.14 9.36 -13.73
CA PRO A 254 6.72 9.71 -12.38
C PRO A 254 7.24 11.10 -12.00
N VAL A 255 6.37 11.90 -11.40
CA VAL A 255 6.70 13.29 -11.01
C VAL A 255 7.93 13.35 -10.10
N LEU A 256 8.00 12.45 -9.11
CA LEU A 256 9.12 12.39 -8.18
C LEU A 256 10.43 11.94 -8.87
N ALA A 257 10.38 10.98 -9.77
CA ALA A 257 11.56 10.52 -10.50
C ALA A 257 12.16 11.62 -11.39
N ALA A 258 11.32 12.46 -11.98
CA ALA A 258 11.76 13.56 -12.86
C ALA A 258 12.16 14.83 -12.09
N ALA A 259 11.89 14.95 -10.79
CA ALA A 259 11.98 16.18 -10.00
C ALA A 259 13.38 16.85 -10.08
N ASP A 260 14.45 16.07 -9.92
CA ASP A 260 15.83 16.59 -10.02
C ASP A 260 16.15 17.12 -11.44
N ALA A 261 15.75 16.39 -12.47
CA ALA A 261 15.98 16.82 -13.85
C ALA A 261 15.18 18.08 -14.20
N VAL A 262 13.98 18.25 -13.65
CA VAL A 262 13.17 19.47 -13.77
C VAL A 262 13.83 20.63 -13.04
N ALA A 263 14.25 20.43 -11.79
CA ALA A 263 14.92 21.46 -10.98
C ALA A 263 16.20 21.97 -11.65
N ARG A 264 16.93 21.10 -12.35
CA ARG A 264 18.12 21.46 -13.13
C ARG A 264 17.83 21.99 -14.53
N GLY A 265 16.56 22.16 -14.91
CA GLY A 265 16.15 22.67 -16.22
C GLY A 265 16.50 21.74 -17.39
N ARG A 266 16.63 20.42 -17.14
CA ARG A 266 16.88 19.42 -18.20
C ARG A 266 15.58 18.85 -18.77
N LEU A 267 14.53 18.80 -17.95
CA LEU A 267 13.19 18.41 -18.33
C LEU A 267 12.18 19.52 -18.06
N TRP A 268 11.13 19.56 -18.85
CA TRP A 268 10.01 20.48 -18.67
C TRP A 268 8.69 19.71 -18.67
N PRO A 269 7.81 19.94 -17.65
CA PRO A 269 6.49 19.31 -17.60
C PRO A 269 5.53 19.97 -18.59
N LEU A 270 4.96 19.19 -19.49
CA LEU A 270 4.06 19.66 -20.54
C LEU A 270 2.60 19.78 -20.09
N LEU A 271 2.14 18.97 -19.13
CA LEU A 271 0.74 18.97 -18.69
C LEU A 271 0.50 19.99 -17.59
N HIS A 272 -0.72 20.50 -17.50
CA HIS A 272 -1.24 21.11 -16.29
C HIS A 272 -1.58 20.02 -15.25
N THR A 273 -1.52 20.37 -13.96
CA THR A 273 -1.65 19.40 -12.86
C THR A 273 -2.97 18.62 -12.89
N GLU A 274 -4.05 19.25 -13.36
CA GLU A 274 -5.38 18.62 -13.48
C GLU A 274 -5.45 17.53 -14.56
N LEU A 275 -4.46 17.48 -15.45
CA LEU A 275 -4.37 16.49 -16.55
C LEU A 275 -3.40 15.36 -16.22
N GLU A 276 -2.71 15.40 -15.08
CA GLU A 276 -1.75 14.38 -14.66
C GLU A 276 -2.47 13.09 -14.30
N PRO A 277 -2.21 11.96 -14.99
CA PRO A 277 -2.73 10.68 -14.57
C PRO A 277 -2.09 10.27 -13.23
N SER A 278 -2.88 9.64 -12.38
CA SER A 278 -2.42 9.14 -11.09
C SER A 278 -2.91 7.71 -10.85
N TYR A 279 -2.21 6.98 -9.99
CA TYR A 279 -2.54 5.61 -9.61
C TYR A 279 -1.92 5.29 -8.25
N ASP A 280 -2.51 4.28 -7.59
CA ASP A 280 -2.01 3.82 -6.31
C ASP A 280 -0.84 2.86 -6.48
N ILE A 281 0.20 3.04 -5.65
CA ILE A 281 1.27 2.07 -5.43
C ILE A 281 0.95 1.27 -4.18
N PHE A 282 1.09 -0.04 -4.27
CA PHE A 282 0.81 -1.00 -3.21
C PHE A 282 2.05 -1.75 -2.80
N LEU A 283 2.12 -2.08 -1.52
CA LEU A 283 2.91 -3.20 -1.03
C LEU A 283 2.02 -4.45 -1.10
N LEU A 284 2.55 -5.49 -1.73
CA LEU A 284 1.89 -6.77 -1.86
C LEU A 284 2.63 -7.82 -1.03
N ALA A 285 1.86 -8.66 -0.38
CA ALA A 285 2.39 -9.82 0.31
C ALA A 285 1.42 -10.99 0.15
N ARG A 286 1.88 -12.22 0.35
CA ARG A 286 0.98 -13.39 0.36
C ARG A 286 0.04 -13.32 1.54
N SER A 287 -1.20 -13.76 1.36
CA SER A 287 -2.22 -13.80 2.43
C SER A 287 -1.85 -14.76 3.56
N GLU A 288 -1.05 -15.79 3.27
CA GLU A 288 -0.48 -16.66 4.28
C GLU A 288 0.70 -15.95 4.94
N PRO A 289 0.77 -15.94 6.29
CA PRO A 289 1.90 -15.34 7.00
C PRO A 289 3.23 -15.95 6.53
N SER A 290 4.23 -15.11 6.34
CA SER A 290 5.57 -15.59 6.04
C SER A 290 6.07 -16.49 7.17
N ARG A 291 6.70 -17.61 6.81
CA ARG A 291 7.40 -18.48 7.78
C ARG A 291 8.75 -17.88 8.18
N ASP A 292 9.27 -16.97 7.38
CA ASP A 292 10.49 -16.23 7.68
C ASP A 292 10.22 -15.07 8.62
N THR A 293 10.81 -15.13 9.79
CA THR A 293 10.67 -14.14 10.85
C THR A 293 11.15 -12.76 10.41
N ALA A 294 12.25 -12.66 9.65
CA ALA A 294 12.80 -11.39 9.19
C ALA A 294 11.83 -10.67 8.26
N THR A 295 11.25 -11.38 7.31
CA THR A 295 10.24 -10.86 6.37
C THR A 295 8.98 -10.43 7.09
N GLN A 296 8.46 -11.22 8.05
CA GLN A 296 7.26 -10.84 8.81
C GLN A 296 7.50 -9.57 9.62
N LEU A 297 8.65 -9.44 10.26
CA LEU A 297 9.05 -8.25 11.02
C LEU A 297 9.10 -7.00 10.13
N PHE A 298 9.64 -7.14 8.92
CA PHE A 298 9.71 -6.04 7.97
C PHE A 298 8.31 -5.61 7.51
N LEU A 299 7.44 -6.56 7.15
CA LEU A 299 6.06 -6.30 6.75
C LEU A 299 5.29 -5.56 7.84
N ASP A 300 5.36 -6.03 9.08
CA ASP A 300 4.69 -5.42 10.22
C ASP A 300 5.16 -3.96 10.45
N GLU A 301 6.46 -3.70 10.28
CA GLU A 301 7.03 -2.34 10.40
C GLU A 301 6.54 -1.40 9.30
N VAL A 302 6.61 -1.83 8.04
CA VAL A 302 6.19 -1.00 6.89
C VAL A 302 4.70 -0.70 6.97
N ILE A 303 3.87 -1.72 7.19
CA ILE A 303 2.41 -1.56 7.28
C ILE A 303 2.03 -0.63 8.42
N ARG A 304 2.67 -0.77 9.58
CA ARG A 304 2.44 0.10 10.73
C ARG A 304 2.73 1.57 10.41
N ARG A 305 3.85 1.86 9.74
CA ARG A 305 4.24 3.23 9.38
C ARG A 305 3.30 3.85 8.37
N VAL A 306 3.00 3.13 7.31
CA VAL A 306 2.09 3.59 6.26
C VAL A 306 0.71 3.91 6.83
N ARG A 307 0.19 3.05 7.71
CA ARG A 307 -1.11 3.29 8.36
C ARG A 307 -1.10 4.45 9.34
N ALA A 308 0.02 4.67 10.06
CA ALA A 308 0.14 5.80 10.99
C ALA A 308 0.09 7.15 10.26
N GLN A 309 0.76 7.27 9.11
CA GLN A 309 0.77 8.52 8.32
C GLN A 309 -0.57 8.83 7.65
N ARG A 310 -1.36 7.80 7.27
CA ARG A 310 -2.70 8.03 6.70
C ARG A 310 -3.73 8.51 7.72
N ARG A 311 -3.41 8.41 9.02
CA ARG A 311 -4.26 8.88 10.12
C ARG A 311 -3.90 10.29 10.61
N ALA A 312 -2.71 10.78 10.28
CA ALA A 312 -2.20 12.11 10.61
C ALA A 312 -2.57 13.14 9.53
#